data_c824c87dbacdd38b48cc11bc73d27f91
#
_entry.id   c824c87dbacdd38b48cc11bc73d27f91
#
_cell.length_a   1.000
_cell.length_b   1.000
_cell.length_c   1.000
_cell.angle_alpha   90.00
_cell.angle_beta   90.00
_cell.angle_gamma   90.00
#
_symmetry.space_group_name_H-M   'P 1'
#
loop_
_entity.id
_entity.type
_entity.pdbx_description
1 polymer ?
#
loop_
_entity_poly.entity_id
_entity_poly.type
_entity_poly.pdbx_seq_one_letter_code
_entity_poly.pdbx_strand_id
1 'polypeptide(L)'
;MRRTLMLTGLAAGAMVGAGYLSRRNLARTQRLTGIIPIVTPFIDIEMAEGVLAVMEHLPDDRVTIVLHTLGGCVTACVLIANALRQFRDSTAVVPYMAISGGTLIALSATRLEMGGRASLSAVCLLYTSPSPRD
;
A
#
# COMPACT_ATOMS: atom_id res chain seq x y z
N MET A 1 -11.79 -12.51 13.36
CA MET A 1 -12.59 -11.47 12.67
C MET A 1 -12.71 -10.13 13.43
N ARG A 2 -13.03 -10.11 14.72
CA ARG A 2 -13.15 -8.83 15.48
C ARG A 2 -11.86 -8.03 15.65
N ARG A 3 -10.68 -8.66 15.69
CA ARG A 3 -9.40 -7.96 15.86
C ARG A 3 -8.92 -7.23 14.60
N THR A 4 -9.19 -7.76 13.43
CA THR A 4 -8.83 -7.16 12.13
C THR A 4 -9.62 -5.88 11.86
N LEU A 5 -10.91 -5.86 12.25
CA LEU A 5 -11.75 -4.67 12.13
C LEU A 5 -11.31 -3.52 13.05
N MET A 6 -10.73 -3.83 14.23
CA MET A 6 -10.16 -2.79 15.11
C MET A 6 -8.88 -2.18 14.56
N LEU A 7 -8.03 -2.99 13.91
CA LEU A 7 -6.80 -2.49 13.26
C LEU A 7 -7.11 -1.62 12.03
N THR A 8 -8.11 -1.99 11.24
CA THR A 8 -8.59 -1.17 10.11
C THR A 8 -9.24 0.13 10.59
N GLY A 9 -9.97 0.11 11.69
CA GLY A 9 -10.54 1.32 12.30
C GLY A 9 -9.47 2.28 12.82
N LEU A 10 -8.41 1.77 13.43
CA LEU A 10 -7.26 2.55 13.90
C LEU A 10 -6.44 3.12 12.76
N ALA A 11 -6.22 2.35 11.68
CA ALA A 11 -5.51 2.83 10.49
C ALA A 11 -6.35 3.89 9.74
N ALA A 12 -7.65 3.67 9.59
CA ALA A 12 -8.55 4.65 8.97
C ALA A 12 -8.68 5.93 9.84
N GLY A 13 -8.75 5.79 11.16
CA GLY A 13 -8.77 6.91 12.10
C GLY A 13 -7.47 7.71 12.10
N ALA A 14 -6.32 7.04 11.98
CA ALA A 14 -5.01 7.68 11.85
C ALA A 14 -4.89 8.47 10.54
N MET A 15 -5.65 8.10 9.51
CA MET A 15 -5.60 8.73 8.19
C MET A 15 -6.53 9.96 8.08
N VAL A 16 -7.67 9.96 8.75
CA VAL A 16 -8.51 11.16 8.85
C VAL A 16 -7.84 12.21 9.74
N GLY A 17 -7.04 11.78 10.74
CA GLY A 17 -6.19 12.63 11.56
C GLY A 17 -4.84 13.03 10.90
N ALA A 18 -4.42 12.38 9.81
CA ALA A 18 -3.12 12.60 9.16
C ALA A 18 -2.97 13.99 8.53
N GLY A 19 -4.06 14.71 8.30
CA GLY A 19 -4.01 16.13 7.96
C GLY A 19 -3.42 17.00 9.09
N TYR A 20 -3.36 16.50 10.31
CA TYR A 20 -2.87 17.21 11.49
C TYR A 20 -1.53 16.70 12.04
N LEU A 21 -1.12 15.47 11.70
CA LEU A 21 0.16 14.91 12.15
C LEU A 21 1.27 15.33 11.20
N SER A 22 2.34 15.93 11.74
CA SER A 22 3.50 16.24 10.93
C SER A 22 4.02 14.95 10.26
N ARG A 23 4.56 15.05 9.04
CA ARG A 23 5.16 13.91 8.29
C ARG A 23 6.12 13.08 9.16
N ARG A 24 6.85 13.71 10.09
CA ARG A 24 7.76 13.05 11.04
C ARG A 24 7.04 12.15 12.05
N ASN A 25 5.88 12.57 12.56
CA ASN A 25 5.10 11.77 13.51
C ASN A 25 4.44 10.58 12.83
N LEU A 26 3.97 10.75 11.59
CA LEU A 26 3.41 9.66 10.80
C LEU A 26 4.46 8.57 10.54
N ALA A 27 5.64 8.94 10.05
CA ALA A 27 6.73 8.00 9.80
C ALA A 27 7.17 7.26 11.08
N ARG A 28 7.21 7.96 12.23
CA ARG A 28 7.51 7.34 13.52
C ARG A 28 6.45 6.31 13.93
N THR A 29 5.18 6.65 13.77
CA THR A 29 4.07 5.73 14.09
C THR A 29 4.09 4.51 13.19
N GLN A 30 4.33 4.69 11.89
CA GLN A 30 4.45 3.59 10.93
C GLN A 30 5.59 2.62 11.31
N ARG A 31 6.75 3.14 11.68
CA ARG A 31 7.89 2.32 12.14
C ARG A 31 7.60 1.54 13.41
N LEU A 32 6.86 2.12 14.35
CA LEU A 32 6.51 1.46 15.62
C LEU A 32 5.42 0.41 15.46
N THR A 33 4.50 0.60 14.52
CA THR A 33 3.35 -0.30 14.32
C THR A 33 3.55 -1.32 13.22
N GLY A 34 4.51 -1.09 12.32
CA GLY A 34 4.66 -1.88 11.09
C GLY A 34 3.48 -1.71 10.11
N ILE A 35 2.63 -0.69 10.31
CA ILE A 35 1.46 -0.43 9.47
C ILE A 35 1.74 0.77 8.58
N ILE A 36 1.70 0.56 7.27
CA ILE A 36 1.96 1.58 6.26
C ILE A 36 0.67 1.81 5.44
N PRO A 37 -0.01 2.94 5.62
CA PRO A 37 -1.16 3.28 4.78
C PRO A 37 -0.71 3.82 3.43
N ILE A 38 -1.26 3.28 2.37
CA ILE A 38 -1.19 3.79 1.00
C ILE A 38 -2.62 4.16 0.58
N VAL A 39 -3.02 5.38 0.94
CA VAL A 39 -4.34 5.92 0.63
C VAL A 39 -4.18 7.12 -0.24
N THR A 40 -4.31 6.88 -1.52
CA THR A 40 -4.13 7.87 -2.57
C THR A 40 -4.88 7.42 -3.81
N PRO A 41 -5.45 8.32 -4.59
CA PRO A 41 -5.99 7.96 -5.89
C PRO A 41 -4.90 7.50 -6.87
N PHE A 42 -3.65 8.00 -6.73
CA PHE A 42 -2.55 7.67 -7.63
C PHE A 42 -1.25 7.45 -6.86
N ILE A 43 -0.60 6.32 -7.09
CA ILE A 43 0.71 5.96 -6.52
C ILE A 43 1.80 6.46 -7.47
N ASP A 44 2.57 7.43 -7.04
CA ASP A 44 3.73 7.96 -7.76
C ASP A 44 5.06 7.45 -7.19
N ILE A 45 6.15 7.87 -7.80
CA ILE A 45 7.51 7.47 -7.39
C ILE A 45 7.86 8.03 -6.00
N GLU A 46 7.49 9.29 -5.71
CA GLU A 46 7.77 9.91 -4.40
C GLU A 46 7.11 9.13 -3.26
N MET A 47 5.88 8.69 -3.48
CA MET A 47 5.19 7.83 -2.52
C MET A 47 5.87 6.48 -2.35
N ALA A 48 6.28 5.84 -3.44
CA ALA A 48 7.00 4.57 -3.37
C ALA A 48 8.31 4.71 -2.58
N GLU A 49 9.11 5.73 -2.84
CA GLU A 49 10.33 6.02 -2.09
C GLU A 49 10.05 6.22 -0.61
N GLY A 50 8.97 6.95 -0.27
CA GLY A 50 8.55 7.14 1.12
C GLY A 50 8.16 5.83 1.80
N VAL A 51 7.44 4.95 1.11
CA VAL A 51 7.06 3.62 1.61
C VAL A 51 8.30 2.75 1.83
N LEU A 52 9.21 2.70 0.87
CA LEU A 52 10.45 1.93 0.97
C LEU A 52 11.31 2.43 2.15
N ALA A 53 11.47 3.74 2.30
CA ALA A 53 12.22 4.33 3.40
C ALA A 53 11.63 3.97 4.78
N VAL A 54 10.32 3.79 4.90
CA VAL A 54 9.71 3.28 6.13
C VAL A 54 10.00 1.79 6.30
N MET A 55 9.85 1.00 5.24
CA MET A 55 10.09 -0.45 5.27
C MET A 55 11.51 -0.81 5.71
N GLU A 56 12.52 -0.08 5.20
CA GLU A 56 13.94 -0.27 5.57
C GLU A 56 14.24 -0.07 7.07
N HIS A 57 13.37 0.61 7.78
CA HIS A 57 13.56 0.93 9.19
C HIS A 57 12.57 0.20 10.11
N LEU A 58 11.85 -0.80 9.58
CA LEU A 58 10.99 -1.63 10.42
C LEU A 58 11.84 -2.55 11.31
N PRO A 59 11.49 -2.68 12.61
CA PRO A 59 12.28 -3.51 13.54
C PRO A 59 12.07 -5.00 13.32
N ASP A 60 10.94 -5.39 12.75
CA ASP A 60 10.53 -6.78 12.54
C ASP A 60 10.45 -7.11 11.05
N ASP A 61 10.57 -8.41 10.75
CA ASP A 61 10.33 -8.96 9.41
C ASP A 61 8.82 -9.12 9.13
N ARG A 62 8.05 -8.15 9.60
CA ARG A 62 6.59 -8.06 9.44
C ARG A 62 6.17 -6.67 9.01
N VAL A 63 5.27 -6.61 8.04
CA VAL A 63 4.71 -5.36 7.55
C VAL A 63 3.24 -5.53 7.19
N THR A 64 2.44 -4.52 7.49
CA THR A 64 1.05 -4.44 7.05
C THR A 64 0.86 -3.20 6.19
N ILE A 65 0.41 -3.38 4.96
CA ILE A 65 0.03 -2.28 4.09
C ILE A 65 -1.49 -2.16 4.06
N VAL A 66 -2.00 -0.96 4.29
CA VAL A 66 -3.43 -0.65 4.12
C VAL A 66 -3.59 0.09 2.79
N LEU A 67 -4.29 -0.55 1.86
CA LEU A 67 -4.43 -0.06 0.48
C LEU A 67 -5.83 0.51 0.23
N HIS A 68 -5.87 1.76 -0.26
CA HIS A 68 -7.05 2.36 -0.86
C HIS A 68 -6.61 3.24 -2.03
N THR A 69 -6.69 2.71 -3.26
CA THR A 69 -6.07 3.34 -4.43
C THR A 69 -6.71 2.89 -5.75
N LEU A 70 -6.64 3.75 -6.74
CA LEU A 70 -6.97 3.43 -8.13
C LEU A 70 -5.76 2.87 -8.91
N GLY A 71 -4.58 2.82 -8.29
CA GLY A 71 -3.35 2.37 -8.91
C GLY A 71 -2.35 3.50 -9.07
N GLY A 72 -1.52 3.46 -10.09
CA GLY A 72 -0.54 4.52 -10.31
C GLY A 72 0.58 4.15 -11.29
N CYS A 73 1.71 4.81 -11.15
CA CYS A 73 2.90 4.56 -11.93
C CYS A 73 3.35 3.10 -11.78
N VAL A 74 3.51 2.41 -12.89
CA VAL A 74 3.90 0.98 -12.92
C VAL A 74 5.18 0.74 -12.14
N THR A 75 6.21 1.56 -12.37
CA THR A 75 7.49 1.45 -11.67
C THR A 75 7.32 1.60 -10.16
N ALA A 76 6.55 2.58 -9.70
CA ALA A 76 6.27 2.81 -8.28
C ALA A 76 5.58 1.59 -7.65
N CYS A 77 4.55 1.07 -8.31
CA CYS A 77 3.81 -0.10 -7.82
C CYS A 77 4.68 -1.35 -7.76
N VAL A 78 5.53 -1.57 -8.77
CA VAL A 78 6.48 -2.70 -8.82
C VAL A 78 7.54 -2.58 -7.72
N LEU A 79 8.06 -1.39 -7.45
CA LEU A 79 9.02 -1.16 -6.36
C LEU A 79 8.41 -1.56 -5.01
N ILE A 80 7.20 -1.09 -4.70
CA ILE A 80 6.51 -1.43 -3.46
C ILE A 80 6.22 -2.94 -3.40
N ALA A 81 5.72 -3.53 -4.49
CA ALA A 81 5.41 -4.95 -4.56
C ALA A 81 6.65 -5.83 -4.31
N ASN A 82 7.79 -5.46 -4.90
CA ASN A 82 9.04 -6.17 -4.70
C ASN A 82 9.59 -6.02 -3.28
N ALA A 83 9.50 -4.83 -2.70
CA ALA A 83 9.88 -4.60 -1.31
C ALA A 83 9.01 -5.44 -0.35
N LEU A 84 7.70 -5.51 -0.61
CA LEU A 84 6.77 -6.28 0.20
C LEU A 84 7.09 -7.77 0.24
N ARG A 85 7.58 -8.32 -0.87
CA ARG A 85 8.00 -9.73 -0.99
C ARG A 85 9.25 -10.08 -0.18
N GLN A 86 10.01 -9.10 0.25
CA GLN A 86 11.21 -9.32 1.08
C GLN A 86 10.85 -9.69 2.54
N PHE A 87 9.64 -9.34 2.98
CA PHE A 87 9.17 -9.62 4.33
C PHE A 87 8.62 -11.04 4.44
N ARG A 88 9.00 -11.75 5.51
CA ARG A 88 8.48 -13.10 5.81
C ARG A 88 6.98 -13.09 6.08
N ASP A 89 6.50 -12.04 6.72
CA ASP A 89 5.10 -11.89 7.11
C ASP A 89 4.60 -10.52 6.65
N SER A 90 4.07 -10.47 5.44
CA SER A 90 3.48 -9.27 4.87
C SER A 90 1.97 -9.44 4.73
N THR A 91 1.22 -8.42 5.15
CA THR A 91 -0.24 -8.40 5.03
C THR A 91 -0.68 -7.17 4.23
N ALA A 92 -1.47 -7.40 3.20
CA ALA A 92 -2.19 -6.33 2.52
C ALA A 92 -3.64 -6.30 3.01
N VAL A 93 -4.06 -5.16 3.53
CA VAL A 93 -5.44 -4.92 3.96
C VAL A 93 -6.10 -3.98 2.95
N VAL A 94 -7.18 -4.43 2.34
CA VAL A 94 -7.94 -3.66 1.35
C VAL A 94 -9.34 -3.38 1.92
N PRO A 95 -9.57 -2.22 2.54
CA PRO A 95 -10.88 -1.90 3.12
C PRO A 95 -11.99 -1.74 2.08
N TYR A 96 -11.68 -1.12 0.93
CA TYR A 96 -12.65 -0.78 -0.11
C TYR A 96 -12.17 -1.12 -1.52
N MET A 97 -10.99 -0.66 -1.93
CA MET A 97 -10.49 -0.93 -3.28
C MET A 97 -8.96 -0.87 -3.35
N ALA A 98 -8.42 -1.74 -4.19
CA ALA A 98 -7.04 -1.64 -4.68
C ALA A 98 -7.05 -2.03 -6.16
N ILE A 99 -6.97 -1.04 -7.03
CA ILE A 99 -7.20 -1.16 -8.47
C ILE A 99 -5.86 -1.13 -9.22
N SER A 100 -5.76 -1.86 -10.33
CA SER A 100 -4.57 -1.87 -11.20
C SER A 100 -3.27 -2.12 -10.42
N GLY A 101 -2.35 -1.15 -10.36
CA GLY A 101 -1.12 -1.25 -9.57
C GLY A 101 -1.35 -1.52 -8.07
N GLY A 102 -2.48 -1.07 -7.52
CA GLY A 102 -2.89 -1.42 -6.16
C GLY A 102 -3.18 -2.92 -6.01
N THR A 103 -3.79 -3.54 -7.01
CA THR A 103 -3.98 -5.00 -7.05
C THR A 103 -2.64 -5.73 -7.08
N LEU A 104 -1.67 -5.25 -7.87
CA LEU A 104 -0.33 -5.83 -7.93
C LEU A 104 0.34 -5.84 -6.54
N ILE A 105 0.27 -4.72 -5.82
CA ILE A 105 0.81 -4.60 -4.47
C ILE A 105 0.06 -5.56 -3.53
N ALA A 106 -1.27 -5.56 -3.55
CA ALA A 106 -2.08 -6.41 -2.70
C ALA A 106 -1.75 -7.91 -2.84
N LEU A 107 -1.62 -8.38 -4.09
CA LEU A 107 -1.30 -9.77 -4.40
C LEU A 107 0.17 -10.14 -4.13
N SER A 108 1.03 -9.17 -3.87
CA SER A 108 2.44 -9.41 -3.54
C SER A 108 2.68 -9.69 -2.06
N ALA A 109 1.70 -9.44 -1.22
CA ALA A 109 1.74 -9.78 0.20
C ALA A 109 1.56 -11.28 0.43
N THR A 110 2.10 -11.80 1.55
CA THR A 110 1.90 -13.20 1.97
C THR A 110 0.47 -13.46 2.41
N ARG A 111 -0.23 -12.42 2.88
CA ARG A 111 -1.65 -12.45 3.24
C ARG A 111 -2.39 -11.27 2.65
N LEU A 112 -3.62 -11.55 2.20
CA LEU A 112 -4.54 -10.54 1.72
C LEU A 112 -5.81 -10.56 2.57
N GLU A 113 -6.14 -9.43 3.17
CA GLU A 113 -7.36 -9.22 3.93
C GLU A 113 -8.23 -8.18 3.22
N MET A 114 -9.44 -8.57 2.89
CA MET A 114 -10.38 -7.71 2.16
C MET A 114 -11.57 -7.36 3.04
N GLY A 115 -11.99 -6.11 3.01
CA GLY A 115 -13.27 -5.70 3.57
C GLY A 115 -14.44 -6.40 2.85
N GLY A 116 -15.58 -6.54 3.51
CA GLY A 116 -16.74 -7.26 2.96
C GLY A 116 -17.30 -6.69 1.66
N ARG A 117 -16.92 -5.47 1.28
CA ARG A 117 -17.30 -4.80 0.02
C ARG A 117 -16.07 -4.36 -0.78
N ALA A 118 -14.91 -4.90 -0.45
CA ALA A 118 -13.68 -4.53 -1.11
C ALA A 118 -13.60 -5.15 -2.51
N SER A 119 -12.93 -4.46 -3.41
CA SER A 119 -12.71 -4.90 -4.78
C SER A 119 -11.24 -4.77 -5.19
N LEU A 120 -10.82 -5.71 -6.02
CA LEU A 120 -9.60 -5.66 -6.81
C LEU A 120 -9.99 -5.58 -8.28
N SER A 121 -9.09 -5.07 -9.12
CA SER A 121 -9.25 -5.11 -10.57
C SER A 121 -8.15 -5.91 -11.24
N ALA A 122 -8.24 -6.08 -12.54
CA ALA A 122 -7.11 -6.54 -13.34
C ALA A 122 -5.94 -5.55 -13.22
N VAL A 123 -4.72 -6.08 -13.25
CA VAL A 123 -3.50 -5.27 -13.37
C VAL A 123 -3.35 -4.87 -14.83
N CYS A 124 -3.57 -3.59 -15.12
CA CYS A 124 -3.45 -3.06 -16.48
C CYS A 124 -2.09 -2.34 -16.61
N LEU A 125 -1.18 -2.95 -17.36
CA LEU A 125 0.09 -2.32 -17.74
C LEU A 125 -0.10 -1.61 -19.07
N LEU A 126 -0.18 -0.28 -19.03
CA LEU A 126 -0.20 0.52 -20.24
C LEU A 126 1.24 0.71 -20.74
N TYR A 127 1.66 -0.09 -21.69
CA TYR A 127 2.84 0.21 -22.48
C TYR A 127 2.42 1.17 -23.60
N THR A 128 2.84 2.43 -23.49
CA THR A 128 2.82 3.33 -24.63
C THR A 128 3.98 2.92 -25.56
N SER A 129 3.74 1.93 -26.42
CA SER A 129 4.61 1.71 -27.56
C SER A 129 4.40 2.86 -28.53
N PRO A 130 5.45 3.53 -29.03
CA PRO A 130 5.28 4.44 -30.15
C PRO A 130 4.60 3.68 -31.27
N SER A 131 3.51 4.24 -31.81
CA SER A 131 2.82 3.63 -32.97
C SER A 131 3.81 3.48 -34.11
N PRO A 132 3.90 2.32 -34.78
CA PRO A 132 4.79 2.13 -35.94
C PRO A 132 4.18 2.77 -37.20
N ARG A 133 3.57 3.93 -37.05
CA ARG A 133 3.07 4.73 -38.16
C ARG A 133 3.72 6.09 -38.08
N ASP A 134 4.87 6.18 -38.70
CA ASP A 134 5.36 7.32 -39.51
C ASP A 134 6.64 6.86 -40.22
#